data_9d10b470dae2bb27cbe42f2ea80b2a8e
#
_entry.id   9d10b470dae2bb27cbe42f2ea80b2a8e
#
_cell.length_a   1.000
_cell.length_b   1.000
_cell.length_c   1.000
_cell.angle_alpha   90.00
_cell.angle_beta   90.00
_cell.angle_gamma   90.00
#
_symmetry.space_group_name_H-M   'P 1'
#
loop_
_entity.id
_entity.type
_entity.pdbx_description
1 polymer ?
#
loop_
_entity_poly.entity_id
_entity_poly.type
_entity_poly.pdbx_seq_one_letter_code
_entity_poly.pdbx_strand_id
1 'polypeptide(L)'
;MGKSKQNRQITAGVLLFLIIFFADLILQRLPPEHLREFSMERLLQTSLLPVGQTMYIWGGGWSEDDAVAGIEAVTLGVSKQWAEYAARQTELYDFDKTRYQNHDGLDCSGYIGWLLYNVFHTRNGETGYVVGASKMARTCAMRGWGYLIRNDYRPGDICSMEGHVWMSLGRCMDGSVLLVHASPPGVRICGTYLADGTKSQAVMLAERVMKRKYPAWYARYPECGVGYFYLEDSVAMRWYTDETTDPYHLQEMHAESIVHFLYPDL
;
A
#
# COMPACT_ATOMS: atom_id res chain seq x y z
N MET A 1 11.50 -64.49 9.37
CA MET A 1 12.37 -63.31 9.51
C MET A 1 12.26 -62.25 8.40
N GLY A 2 11.56 -62.48 7.28
CA GLY A 2 11.48 -61.53 6.16
C GLY A 2 10.48 -60.36 6.33
N LYS A 3 9.32 -60.57 6.93
CA LYS A 3 8.24 -59.53 7.04
C LYS A 3 8.61 -58.31 7.93
N SER A 4 9.44 -58.49 8.95
CA SER A 4 9.88 -57.41 9.85
C SER A 4 10.84 -56.39 9.19
N LYS A 5 11.75 -56.88 8.28
CA LYS A 5 12.67 -56.05 7.54
C LYS A 5 11.97 -55.20 6.47
N GLN A 6 10.99 -55.81 5.78
CA GLN A 6 10.20 -55.14 4.73
C GLN A 6 9.32 -54.00 5.30
N ASN A 7 8.64 -54.26 6.45
CA ASN A 7 7.85 -53.21 7.11
C ASN A 7 8.72 -52.03 7.60
N ARG A 8 9.95 -52.28 8.10
CA ARG A 8 10.88 -51.21 8.49
C ARG A 8 11.34 -50.36 7.31
N GLN A 9 11.56 -50.97 6.14
CA GLN A 9 11.95 -50.26 4.93
C GLN A 9 10.80 -49.41 4.37
N ILE A 10 9.56 -49.88 4.41
CA ILE A 10 8.38 -49.13 4.01
C ILE A 10 8.13 -47.97 4.95
N THR A 11 8.25 -48.17 6.26
CA THR A 11 8.09 -47.10 7.26
C THR A 11 9.17 -46.04 7.12
N ALA A 12 10.43 -46.39 6.87
CA ALA A 12 11.51 -45.45 6.64
C ALA A 12 11.31 -44.65 5.34
N GLY A 13 10.83 -45.27 4.27
CA GLY A 13 10.53 -44.61 3.00
C GLY A 13 9.38 -43.58 3.13
N VAL A 14 8.31 -43.96 3.84
CA VAL A 14 7.18 -43.03 4.10
C VAL A 14 7.62 -41.87 4.98
N LEU A 15 8.43 -42.12 5.99
CA LEU A 15 8.94 -41.06 6.86
C LEU A 15 9.85 -40.08 6.10
N LEU A 16 10.73 -40.60 5.25
CA LEU A 16 11.61 -39.79 4.40
C LEU A 16 10.78 -38.96 3.41
N PHE A 17 9.77 -39.54 2.79
CA PHE A 17 8.85 -38.81 1.88
C PHE A 17 8.10 -37.70 2.60
N LEU A 18 7.59 -37.94 3.79
CA LEU A 18 6.94 -36.92 4.61
C LEU A 18 7.90 -35.80 5.00
N ILE A 19 9.12 -36.13 5.39
CA ILE A 19 10.14 -35.12 5.72
C ILE A 19 10.48 -34.28 4.50
N ILE A 20 10.66 -34.88 3.32
CA ILE A 20 10.94 -34.15 2.08
C ILE A 20 9.73 -33.27 1.70
N PHE A 21 8.53 -33.80 1.78
CA PHE A 21 7.29 -33.07 1.47
C PHE A 21 7.08 -31.88 2.41
N PHE A 22 7.28 -32.07 3.72
CA PHE A 22 7.19 -30.97 4.68
C PHE A 22 8.34 -29.95 4.55
N ALA A 23 9.56 -30.42 4.22
CA ALA A 23 10.67 -29.54 3.93
C ALA A 23 10.42 -28.69 2.68
N ASP A 24 9.86 -29.29 1.62
CA ASP A 24 9.49 -28.59 0.39
C ASP A 24 8.36 -27.57 0.65
N LEU A 25 7.37 -27.94 1.47
CA LEU A 25 6.28 -27.04 1.88
C LEU A 25 6.78 -25.86 2.73
N ILE A 26 7.80 -26.09 3.57
CA ILE A 26 8.45 -25.05 4.38
C ILE A 26 9.33 -24.17 3.49
N LEU A 27 10.11 -24.75 2.58
CA LEU A 27 10.94 -24.03 1.62
C LEU A 27 10.11 -23.15 0.67
N GLN A 28 8.94 -23.62 0.23
CA GLN A 28 8.01 -22.81 -0.56
C GLN A 28 7.39 -21.64 0.22
N ARG A 29 7.42 -21.67 1.55
CA ARG A 29 6.95 -20.57 2.43
C ARG A 29 8.06 -19.61 2.83
N LEU A 30 9.33 -19.94 2.61
CA LEU A 30 10.42 -19.01 2.84
C LEU A 30 10.40 -17.94 1.73
N PRO A 31 10.47 -16.66 2.11
CA PRO A 31 10.55 -15.61 1.11
C PRO A 31 11.79 -15.81 0.23
N PRO A 32 11.70 -15.50 -1.07
CA PRO A 32 12.88 -15.50 -1.93
C PRO A 32 14.01 -14.63 -1.33
N GLU A 33 15.26 -14.98 -1.60
CA GLU A 33 16.45 -14.29 -1.06
C GLU A 33 16.44 -12.77 -1.30
N HIS A 34 15.72 -12.30 -2.34
CA HIS A 34 15.60 -10.89 -2.67
C HIS A 34 14.46 -10.17 -1.94
N LEU A 35 13.65 -10.84 -1.11
CA LEU A 35 12.63 -10.20 -0.30
C LEU A 35 13.24 -9.55 0.95
N ARG A 36 12.64 -8.42 1.35
CA ARG A 36 12.94 -7.73 2.60
C ARG A 36 11.93 -8.11 3.67
N GLU A 37 12.36 -8.05 4.91
CA GLU A 37 11.43 -8.09 6.02
C GLU A 37 10.58 -6.81 6.07
N PHE A 38 9.32 -6.98 6.44
CA PHE A 38 8.40 -5.87 6.65
C PHE A 38 8.85 -4.99 7.82
N SER A 39 8.69 -3.66 7.68
CA SER A 39 8.68 -2.75 8.82
C SER A 39 7.66 -1.62 8.59
N MET A 40 7.02 -1.17 9.66
CA MET A 40 6.03 -0.08 9.63
C MET A 40 6.65 1.23 9.15
N GLU A 41 7.86 1.53 9.62
CA GLU A 41 8.61 2.72 9.17
C GLU A 41 8.80 2.71 7.65
N ARG A 42 9.30 1.58 7.09
CA ARG A 42 9.48 1.45 5.63
C ARG A 42 8.17 1.58 4.87
N LEU A 43 7.09 0.98 5.36
CA LEU A 43 5.77 1.09 4.74
C LEU A 43 5.35 2.56 4.63
N LEU A 44 5.40 3.29 5.74
CA LEU A 44 5.00 4.69 5.80
C LEU A 44 5.91 5.58 4.95
N GLN A 45 7.23 5.43 5.05
CA GLN A 45 8.18 6.22 4.25
C GLN A 45 8.04 5.94 2.75
N THR A 46 7.91 4.66 2.36
CA THR A 46 7.75 4.27 0.94
C THR A 46 6.46 4.81 0.35
N SER A 47 5.37 4.83 1.11
CA SER A 47 4.08 5.33 0.64
C SER A 47 4.11 6.80 0.19
N LEU A 48 5.05 7.58 0.73
CA LEU A 48 5.18 9.00 0.44
C LEU A 48 6.07 9.30 -0.77
N LEU A 49 6.86 8.34 -1.24
CA LEU A 49 7.79 8.57 -2.34
C LEU A 49 7.12 9.09 -3.62
N PRO A 50 5.96 8.56 -4.07
CA PRO A 50 5.32 9.03 -5.31
C PRO A 50 4.42 10.25 -5.10
N VAL A 51 4.23 10.74 -3.87
CA VAL A 51 3.36 11.88 -3.55
C VAL A 51 3.83 13.15 -4.27
N GLY A 52 2.89 13.83 -4.92
CA GLY A 52 3.14 15.11 -5.60
C GLY A 52 3.98 15.02 -6.88
N GLN A 53 4.25 13.81 -7.37
CA GLN A 53 5.02 13.59 -8.60
C GLN A 53 4.53 12.40 -9.44
N THR A 54 3.39 11.82 -9.12
CA THR A 54 2.81 10.71 -9.88
C THR A 54 1.35 10.99 -10.16
N MET A 55 0.99 11.06 -11.45
CA MET A 55 -0.39 11.27 -11.87
C MET A 55 -1.23 10.01 -11.67
N TYR A 56 -2.54 10.19 -11.51
CA TYR A 56 -3.50 9.10 -11.55
C TYR A 56 -3.73 8.68 -13.00
N ILE A 57 -3.41 7.44 -13.32
CA ILE A 57 -3.68 6.83 -14.63
C ILE A 57 -4.57 5.61 -14.38
N TRP A 58 -5.75 5.60 -14.97
CA TRP A 58 -6.63 4.44 -14.90
C TRP A 58 -5.97 3.23 -15.58
N GLY A 59 -5.80 2.12 -14.83
CA GLY A 59 -5.05 0.93 -15.26
C GLY A 59 -3.54 1.01 -14.95
N GLY A 60 -3.04 2.15 -14.47
CA GLY A 60 -1.63 2.31 -14.12
C GLY A 60 -1.19 1.38 -12.99
N GLY A 61 -0.14 0.59 -13.23
CA GLY A 61 0.33 -0.49 -12.34
C GLY A 61 -0.24 -1.86 -12.68
N TRP A 62 -1.18 -1.95 -13.64
CA TRP A 62 -1.69 -3.19 -14.19
C TRP A 62 -1.00 -3.55 -15.50
N SER A 63 -0.96 -4.85 -15.83
CA SER A 63 -0.58 -5.32 -17.17
C SER A 63 -1.59 -4.80 -18.22
N GLU A 64 -1.19 -4.81 -19.49
CA GLU A 64 -2.03 -4.32 -20.59
C GLU A 64 -3.39 -5.05 -20.69
N ASP A 65 -3.45 -6.30 -20.22
CA ASP A 65 -4.67 -7.12 -20.21
C ASP A 65 -5.43 -7.05 -18.87
N ASP A 66 -5.04 -6.15 -17.95
CA ASP A 66 -5.62 -5.97 -16.61
C ASP A 66 -5.65 -7.26 -15.75
N ALA A 67 -4.77 -8.22 -16.03
CA ALA A 67 -4.81 -9.53 -15.39
C ALA A 67 -3.88 -9.65 -14.16
N VAL A 68 -2.70 -9.00 -14.23
CA VAL A 68 -1.63 -9.09 -13.23
C VAL A 68 -0.96 -7.72 -13.02
N ALA A 69 0.02 -7.66 -12.12
CA ALA A 69 0.83 -6.44 -11.96
C ALA A 69 1.59 -6.09 -13.24
N GLY A 70 1.50 -4.83 -13.63
CA GLY A 70 2.31 -4.24 -14.70
C GLY A 70 3.72 -3.90 -14.24
N ILE A 71 4.58 -3.55 -15.18
CA ILE A 71 5.99 -3.25 -14.93
C ILE A 71 6.17 -2.10 -13.91
N GLU A 72 5.26 -1.14 -13.89
CA GLU A 72 5.27 -0.01 -12.97
C GLU A 72 5.16 -0.49 -11.51
N ALA A 73 4.24 -1.44 -11.27
CA ALA A 73 3.98 -1.97 -9.92
C ALA A 73 5.04 -2.98 -9.44
N VAL A 74 5.94 -3.45 -10.32
CA VAL A 74 7.07 -4.33 -9.99
C VAL A 74 8.43 -3.67 -10.20
N THR A 75 8.47 -2.34 -10.24
CA THR A 75 9.69 -1.54 -10.34
C THR A 75 10.02 -0.94 -8.97
N LEU A 76 11.29 -1.02 -8.58
CA LEU A 76 11.78 -0.40 -7.35
C LEU A 76 11.97 1.11 -7.52
N GLY A 77 11.49 1.84 -6.52
CA GLY A 77 11.53 3.31 -6.52
C GLY A 77 10.48 3.97 -7.41
N VAL A 78 10.50 5.29 -7.44
CA VAL A 78 9.61 6.10 -8.27
C VAL A 78 10.20 6.22 -9.66
N SER A 79 9.41 5.95 -10.69
CA SER A 79 9.84 6.11 -12.07
C SER A 79 10.12 7.60 -12.38
N LYS A 80 11.27 7.87 -13.00
CA LYS A 80 11.60 9.21 -13.49
C LYS A 80 10.55 9.70 -14.51
N GLN A 81 9.99 8.81 -15.32
CA GLN A 81 8.94 9.11 -16.28
C GLN A 81 7.68 9.67 -15.61
N TRP A 82 7.28 9.17 -14.42
CA TRP A 82 6.11 9.69 -13.71
C TRP A 82 6.30 11.15 -13.31
N ALA A 83 7.46 11.50 -12.76
CA ALA A 83 7.77 12.88 -12.37
C ALA A 83 7.83 13.81 -13.59
N GLU A 84 8.43 13.37 -14.69
CA GLU A 84 8.48 14.12 -15.94
C GLU A 84 7.09 14.30 -16.57
N TYR A 85 6.26 13.26 -16.52
CA TYR A 85 4.87 13.35 -16.98
C TYR A 85 4.06 14.31 -16.12
N ALA A 86 4.12 14.17 -14.80
CA ALA A 86 3.41 15.05 -13.86
C ALA A 86 3.84 16.52 -13.98
N ALA A 87 5.13 16.78 -14.25
CA ALA A 87 5.62 18.13 -14.44
C ALA A 87 5.03 18.86 -15.67
N ARG A 88 4.60 18.09 -16.69
CA ARG A 88 3.96 18.63 -17.91
C ARG A 88 2.46 18.85 -17.77
N GLN A 89 1.82 18.32 -16.72
CA GLN A 89 0.37 18.47 -16.52
C GLN A 89 0.03 19.83 -15.92
N THR A 90 -1.19 20.29 -16.19
CA THR A 90 -1.75 21.53 -15.65
C THR A 90 -2.94 21.21 -14.71
N GLU A 91 -3.52 22.24 -14.12
CA GLU A 91 -4.76 22.16 -13.34
C GLU A 91 -5.96 21.59 -14.13
N LEU A 92 -5.86 21.57 -15.46
CA LEU A 92 -6.87 21.00 -16.37
C LEU A 92 -6.65 19.50 -16.66
N TYR A 93 -5.79 18.82 -15.89
CA TYR A 93 -5.56 17.41 -16.08
C TYR A 93 -6.86 16.60 -16.03
N ASP A 94 -7.11 15.85 -17.07
CA ASP A 94 -8.30 15.03 -17.27
C ASP A 94 -7.89 13.55 -17.38
N PHE A 95 -8.08 12.79 -16.30
CA PHE A 95 -7.67 11.39 -16.23
C PHE A 95 -8.46 10.49 -17.20
N ASP A 96 -9.66 10.90 -17.66
CA ASP A 96 -10.43 10.13 -18.63
C ASP A 96 -9.78 10.11 -20.01
N LYS A 97 -8.96 11.12 -20.33
CA LYS A 97 -8.21 11.20 -21.59
C LYS A 97 -6.90 10.41 -21.56
N THR A 98 -6.46 9.97 -20.39
CA THR A 98 -5.17 9.31 -20.19
C THR A 98 -5.29 7.86 -19.75
N ARG A 99 -6.49 7.29 -19.82
CA ARG A 99 -6.75 5.88 -19.49
C ARG A 99 -5.79 4.96 -20.21
N TYR A 100 -5.24 4.00 -19.49
CA TYR A 100 -4.31 2.98 -20.01
C TYR A 100 -2.97 3.51 -20.58
N GLN A 101 -2.61 4.76 -20.26
CA GLN A 101 -1.24 5.24 -20.42
C GLN A 101 -0.39 4.77 -19.23
N ASN A 102 -0.34 3.46 -19.02
CA ASN A 102 0.10 2.83 -17.78
C ASN A 102 1.50 3.28 -17.34
N HIS A 103 2.41 3.53 -18.30
CA HIS A 103 3.78 3.97 -18.01
C HIS A 103 3.91 5.36 -17.38
N ASP A 104 2.84 6.17 -17.41
CA ASP A 104 2.86 7.58 -16.99
C ASP A 104 2.38 7.80 -15.55
N GLY A 105 1.90 6.76 -14.85
CA GLY A 105 1.42 6.87 -13.48
C GLY A 105 0.82 5.59 -12.91
N LEU A 106 0.03 5.74 -11.87
CA LEU A 106 -0.58 4.63 -11.14
C LEU A 106 -2.06 4.90 -10.87
N ASP A 107 -2.88 3.85 -10.89
CA ASP A 107 -4.22 3.89 -10.28
C ASP A 107 -4.15 3.56 -8.78
N CYS A 108 -5.29 3.49 -8.08
CA CYS A 108 -5.33 3.26 -6.65
C CYS A 108 -4.78 1.88 -6.26
N SER A 109 -5.12 0.84 -6.99
CA SER A 109 -4.67 -0.54 -6.77
C SER A 109 -3.23 -0.76 -7.25
N GLY A 110 -2.84 -0.15 -8.35
CA GLY A 110 -1.45 -0.12 -8.82
C GLY A 110 -0.51 0.56 -7.83
N TYR A 111 -0.95 1.68 -7.23
CA TYR A 111 -0.18 2.36 -6.18
C TYR A 111 0.04 1.50 -4.95
N ILE A 112 -1.00 0.85 -4.42
CA ILE A 112 -0.84 -0.04 -3.27
C ILE A 112 0.00 -1.27 -3.65
N GLY A 113 -0.18 -1.83 -4.86
CA GLY A 113 0.64 -2.92 -5.37
C GLY A 113 2.12 -2.53 -5.49
N TRP A 114 2.42 -1.35 -6.04
CA TRP A 114 3.76 -0.77 -6.10
C TRP A 114 4.35 -0.54 -4.70
N LEU A 115 3.57 0.01 -3.77
CA LEU A 115 3.98 0.22 -2.40
C LEU A 115 4.43 -1.09 -1.75
N LEU A 116 3.59 -2.12 -1.80
CA LEU A 116 3.89 -3.43 -1.24
C LEU A 116 5.13 -4.07 -1.89
N TYR A 117 5.27 -3.93 -3.21
CA TYR A 117 6.44 -4.41 -3.92
C TYR A 117 7.73 -3.74 -3.41
N ASN A 118 7.73 -2.42 -3.24
CA ASN A 118 8.88 -1.65 -2.75
C ASN A 118 9.19 -1.89 -1.27
N VAL A 119 8.19 -2.28 -0.47
CA VAL A 119 8.39 -2.65 0.94
C VAL A 119 9.08 -4.01 1.04
N PHE A 120 8.64 -5.00 0.25
CA PHE A 120 9.10 -6.38 0.40
C PHE A 120 10.32 -6.75 -0.45
N HIS A 121 10.61 -6.04 -1.55
CA HIS A 121 11.66 -6.44 -2.48
C HIS A 121 12.93 -5.58 -2.37
N THR A 122 14.08 -6.19 -2.64
CA THR A 122 15.38 -5.52 -2.71
C THR A 122 15.79 -5.21 -4.15
N ARG A 123 15.14 -5.83 -5.11
CA ARG A 123 15.31 -5.65 -6.56
C ARG A 123 14.05 -6.06 -7.28
N ASN A 124 13.90 -5.62 -8.53
CA ASN A 124 12.76 -6.02 -9.36
C ASN A 124 12.66 -7.54 -9.47
N GLY A 125 11.45 -8.05 -9.46
CA GLY A 125 11.07 -9.44 -9.63
C GLY A 125 9.93 -9.58 -10.63
N GLU A 126 9.47 -10.81 -10.86
CA GLU A 126 8.39 -11.10 -11.82
C GLU A 126 7.00 -11.04 -11.20
N THR A 127 6.92 -11.13 -9.86
CA THR A 127 5.64 -11.15 -9.15
C THR A 127 5.37 -9.81 -8.47
N GLY A 128 4.13 -9.36 -8.54
CA GLY A 128 3.65 -8.15 -7.89
C GLY A 128 2.49 -8.41 -6.94
N TYR A 129 1.94 -7.32 -6.38
CA TYR A 129 0.89 -7.37 -5.37
C TYR A 129 -0.40 -6.66 -5.80
N VAL A 130 -0.52 -6.32 -7.08
CA VAL A 130 -1.71 -5.64 -7.61
C VAL A 130 -2.89 -6.62 -7.63
N VAL A 131 -3.99 -6.20 -7.03
CA VAL A 131 -5.29 -6.87 -7.07
C VAL A 131 -6.38 -5.81 -7.06
N GLY A 132 -7.59 -6.16 -7.50
CA GLY A 132 -8.70 -5.20 -7.53
C GLY A 132 -8.90 -4.46 -6.21
N ALA A 133 -9.14 -3.15 -6.27
CA ALA A 133 -9.15 -2.24 -5.13
C ALA A 133 -10.04 -2.71 -3.97
N SER A 134 -11.26 -3.16 -4.25
CA SER A 134 -12.21 -3.68 -3.24
C SER A 134 -11.74 -4.98 -2.56
N LYS A 135 -10.76 -5.68 -3.12
CA LYS A 135 -10.24 -6.95 -2.60
C LYS A 135 -8.89 -6.80 -1.88
N MET A 136 -8.19 -5.69 -2.03
CA MET A 136 -6.80 -5.51 -1.58
C MET A 136 -6.61 -5.82 -0.10
N ALA A 137 -7.37 -5.17 0.79
CA ALA A 137 -7.29 -5.40 2.24
C ALA A 137 -7.52 -6.86 2.61
N ARG A 138 -8.53 -7.50 2.01
CA ARG A 138 -8.83 -8.91 2.24
C ARG A 138 -7.73 -9.83 1.73
N THR A 139 -7.16 -9.54 0.57
CA THR A 139 -6.05 -10.32 0.00
C THR A 139 -4.80 -10.25 0.88
N CYS A 140 -4.47 -9.06 1.41
CA CYS A 140 -3.35 -8.90 2.35
C CYS A 140 -3.59 -9.70 3.65
N ALA A 141 -4.81 -9.67 4.19
CA ALA A 141 -5.16 -10.47 5.37
C ALA A 141 -5.08 -11.99 5.08
N MET A 142 -5.53 -12.46 3.91
CA MET A 142 -5.43 -13.87 3.51
C MET A 142 -3.98 -14.33 3.31
N ARG A 143 -3.05 -13.42 3.03
CA ARG A 143 -1.60 -13.70 3.00
C ARG A 143 -1.00 -13.87 4.41
N GLY A 144 -1.79 -13.65 5.46
CA GLY A 144 -1.34 -13.73 6.86
C GLY A 144 -0.56 -12.51 7.34
N TRP A 145 -0.63 -11.38 6.62
CA TRP A 145 0.10 -10.16 6.98
C TRP A 145 -0.58 -9.37 8.11
N GLY A 146 -1.86 -9.61 8.34
CA GLY A 146 -2.65 -8.89 9.32
C GLY A 146 -4.07 -9.44 9.43
N TYR A 147 -4.96 -8.62 9.96
CA TYR A 147 -6.37 -8.96 10.17
C TYR A 147 -7.31 -7.85 9.70
N LEU A 148 -8.54 -8.20 9.38
CA LEU A 148 -9.54 -7.23 8.94
C LEU A 148 -10.15 -6.49 10.14
N ILE A 149 -10.36 -5.18 9.95
CA ILE A 149 -10.97 -4.29 10.94
C ILE A 149 -11.89 -3.27 10.24
N ARG A 150 -12.79 -2.66 10.99
CA ARG A 150 -13.66 -1.55 10.54
C ARG A 150 -13.70 -0.46 11.61
N ASN A 151 -13.90 0.77 11.18
CA ASN A 151 -14.16 1.94 12.04
C ASN A 151 -13.05 2.31 13.02
N ASP A 152 -11.87 1.74 12.85
CA ASP A 152 -10.67 2.09 13.62
C ASP A 152 -9.47 2.07 12.65
N TYR A 153 -9.00 3.26 12.27
CA TYR A 153 -7.98 3.42 11.23
C TYR A 153 -6.69 3.89 11.87
N ARG A 154 -5.65 3.04 11.79
CA ARG A 154 -4.31 3.31 12.33
C ARG A 154 -3.30 3.51 11.21
N PRO A 155 -2.14 4.12 11.48
CA PRO A 155 -1.08 4.25 10.49
C PRO A 155 -0.71 2.91 9.84
N GLY A 156 -0.60 2.91 8.51
CA GLY A 156 -0.26 1.73 7.72
C GLY A 156 -1.44 0.82 7.35
N ASP A 157 -2.63 0.99 7.92
CA ASP A 157 -3.80 0.20 7.55
C ASP A 157 -4.11 0.36 6.06
N ILE A 158 -4.24 -0.76 5.33
CA ILE A 158 -4.67 -0.78 3.93
C ILE A 158 -6.18 -0.91 3.89
N CYS A 159 -6.85 0.09 3.33
CA CYS A 159 -8.29 0.27 3.39
C CYS A 159 -8.91 0.09 2.01
N SER A 160 -9.80 -0.88 1.86
CA SER A 160 -10.52 -1.19 0.62
C SER A 160 -11.98 -0.84 0.74
N MET A 161 -12.52 -0.19 -0.29
CA MET A 161 -13.93 0.06 -0.49
C MET A 161 -14.31 -0.24 -1.94
N GLU A 162 -15.57 -0.12 -2.31
CA GLU A 162 -15.97 -0.33 -3.69
C GLU A 162 -15.28 0.67 -4.63
N GLY A 163 -14.59 0.15 -5.64
CA GLY A 163 -13.89 0.94 -6.65
C GLY A 163 -12.65 1.69 -6.16
N HIS A 164 -12.25 1.61 -4.88
CA HIS A 164 -11.09 2.34 -4.39
C HIS A 164 -10.31 1.62 -3.28
N VAL A 165 -9.01 1.93 -3.19
CA VAL A 165 -8.12 1.49 -2.11
C VAL A 165 -7.18 2.64 -1.71
N TRP A 166 -6.91 2.74 -0.42
CA TRP A 166 -6.09 3.79 0.18
C TRP A 166 -5.33 3.27 1.41
N MET A 167 -4.34 4.01 1.88
CA MET A 167 -3.61 3.68 3.11
C MET A 167 -3.80 4.79 4.14
N SER A 168 -4.09 4.39 5.39
CA SER A 168 -4.19 5.30 6.52
C SER A 168 -2.80 5.79 6.97
N LEU A 169 -2.68 7.07 7.24
CA LEU A 169 -1.56 7.71 7.96
C LEU A 169 -1.92 8.03 9.42
N GLY A 170 -3.09 7.59 9.87
CA GLY A 170 -3.53 7.68 11.24
C GLY A 170 -4.72 8.61 11.46
N ARG A 171 -5.32 8.46 12.64
CA ARG A 171 -6.49 9.24 13.08
C ARG A 171 -6.06 10.52 13.77
N CYS A 172 -6.81 11.59 13.55
CA CYS A 172 -6.75 12.84 14.29
C CYS A 172 -7.65 12.80 15.54
N MET A 173 -7.50 13.79 16.43
CA MET A 173 -8.26 13.84 17.69
C MET A 173 -9.78 14.04 17.49
N ASP A 174 -10.19 14.65 16.37
CA ASP A 174 -11.60 14.82 16.01
C ASP A 174 -12.22 13.58 15.34
N GLY A 175 -11.47 12.48 15.25
CA GLY A 175 -11.90 11.22 14.65
C GLY A 175 -11.71 11.15 13.12
N SER A 176 -11.32 12.23 12.47
CA SER A 176 -10.96 12.23 11.05
C SER A 176 -9.66 11.45 10.80
N VAL A 177 -9.42 11.03 9.56
CA VAL A 177 -8.26 10.20 9.21
C VAL A 177 -7.43 10.88 8.13
N LEU A 178 -6.13 11.01 8.40
CA LEU A 178 -5.13 11.37 7.40
C LEU A 178 -4.81 10.11 6.58
N LEU A 179 -4.70 10.25 5.27
CA LEU A 179 -4.48 9.13 4.37
C LEU A 179 -3.59 9.51 3.18
N VAL A 180 -3.06 8.50 2.51
CA VAL A 180 -2.39 8.61 1.22
C VAL A 180 -3.03 7.66 0.23
N HIS A 181 -3.24 8.13 -1.00
CA HIS A 181 -3.83 7.35 -2.07
C HIS A 181 -3.43 7.86 -3.46
N ALA A 182 -3.65 7.03 -4.48
CA ALA A 182 -3.72 7.46 -5.87
C ALA A 182 -5.20 7.64 -6.25
N SER A 183 -5.59 8.87 -6.51
CA SER A 183 -6.93 9.27 -6.97
C SER A 183 -6.76 10.52 -7.84
N PRO A 184 -7.59 10.77 -8.85
CA PRO A 184 -7.42 11.99 -9.66
C PRO A 184 -7.22 13.24 -8.79
N PRO A 185 -6.19 14.07 -9.06
CA PRO A 185 -5.29 14.03 -10.20
C PRO A 185 -4.08 13.10 -10.07
N GLY A 186 -3.76 12.52 -8.88
CA GLY A 186 -2.62 11.64 -8.70
C GLY A 186 -2.36 11.24 -7.26
N VAL A 187 -1.14 10.80 -6.95
CA VAL A 187 -0.76 10.35 -5.61
C VAL A 187 -0.56 11.55 -4.69
N ARG A 188 -1.35 11.60 -3.61
CA ARG A 188 -1.36 12.72 -2.68
C ARG A 188 -1.78 12.32 -1.28
N ILE A 189 -1.47 13.19 -0.31
CA ILE A 189 -1.97 13.08 1.06
C ILE A 189 -3.30 13.84 1.13
N CYS A 190 -4.33 13.19 1.70
CA CYS A 190 -5.65 13.76 1.93
C CYS A 190 -6.08 13.54 3.38
N GLY A 191 -7.13 14.25 3.79
CA GLY A 191 -7.85 14.02 5.03
C GLY A 191 -9.33 13.79 4.79
N THR A 192 -9.97 12.95 5.62
CA THR A 192 -11.43 12.80 5.55
C THR A 192 -12.13 14.01 6.15
N TYR A 193 -13.19 14.51 5.51
CA TYR A 193 -14.11 15.46 6.14
C TYR A 193 -14.81 14.83 7.34
N LEU A 194 -15.40 15.64 8.22
CA LEU A 194 -16.31 15.16 9.27
C LEU A 194 -17.65 14.72 8.65
N ALA A 195 -18.43 13.97 9.42
CA ALA A 195 -19.71 13.42 8.95
C ALA A 195 -20.73 14.50 8.51
N ASP A 196 -20.63 15.69 9.07
CA ASP A 196 -21.45 16.84 8.70
C ASP A 196 -20.91 17.61 7.48
N GLY A 197 -19.82 17.14 6.86
CA GLY A 197 -19.17 17.77 5.72
C GLY A 197 -18.25 18.93 6.09
N THR A 198 -18.07 19.23 7.37
CA THR A 198 -17.16 20.31 7.80
C THR A 198 -15.69 19.87 7.68
N LYS A 199 -14.83 20.87 7.50
CA LYS A 199 -13.38 20.68 7.36
C LYS A 199 -12.79 20.16 8.67
N SER A 200 -12.14 19.02 8.59
CA SER A 200 -11.57 18.29 9.73
C SER A 200 -10.10 18.66 10.03
N GLN A 201 -9.60 18.17 11.16
CA GLN A 201 -8.17 18.25 11.50
C GLN A 201 -7.31 17.52 10.45
N ALA A 202 -7.77 16.36 9.95
CA ALA A 202 -7.03 15.62 8.92
C ALA A 202 -6.91 16.37 7.60
N VAL A 203 -7.97 17.06 7.14
CA VAL A 203 -7.92 17.90 5.94
C VAL A 203 -6.94 19.07 6.15
N MET A 204 -7.01 19.77 7.29
CA MET A 204 -6.09 20.86 7.60
C MET A 204 -4.63 20.38 7.68
N LEU A 205 -4.39 19.20 8.25
CA LEU A 205 -3.07 18.58 8.33
C LEU A 205 -2.55 18.21 6.93
N ALA A 206 -3.38 17.59 6.09
CA ALA A 206 -3.06 17.25 4.71
C ALA A 206 -2.66 18.50 3.89
N GLU A 207 -3.45 19.57 3.96
CA GLU A 207 -3.13 20.85 3.30
C GLU A 207 -1.79 21.42 3.77
N ARG A 208 -1.55 21.42 5.09
CA ARG A 208 -0.27 21.88 5.66
C ARG A 208 0.91 21.10 5.09
N VAL A 209 0.82 19.77 5.06
CA VAL A 209 1.87 18.89 4.51
C VAL A 209 2.05 19.15 3.02
N MET A 210 0.96 19.07 2.23
CA MET A 210 1.02 19.22 0.78
C MET A 210 1.56 20.61 0.38
N LYS A 211 1.12 21.68 1.04
CA LYS A 211 1.59 23.03 0.78
C LYS A 211 3.08 23.23 1.08
N ARG A 212 3.59 22.62 2.16
CA ARG A 212 4.98 22.83 2.57
C ARG A 212 5.97 21.89 1.89
N LYS A 213 5.59 20.64 1.70
CA LYS A 213 6.48 19.60 1.14
C LYS A 213 6.35 19.42 -0.37
N TYR A 214 5.18 19.72 -0.92
CA TYR A 214 4.88 19.54 -2.34
C TYR A 214 4.28 20.81 -2.97
N PRO A 215 4.93 22.00 -2.81
CA PRO A 215 4.33 23.28 -3.16
C PRO A 215 3.96 23.42 -4.64
N ALA A 216 4.76 22.85 -5.56
CA ALA A 216 4.45 22.87 -6.99
C ALA A 216 3.21 22.02 -7.35
N TRP A 217 3.00 20.90 -6.65
CA TRP A 217 1.78 20.11 -6.78
C TRP A 217 0.58 20.83 -6.19
N TYR A 218 0.72 21.31 -4.94
CA TYR A 218 -0.35 21.98 -4.22
C TYR A 218 -0.84 23.26 -4.93
N ALA A 219 0.06 23.98 -5.60
CA ALA A 219 -0.34 25.16 -6.39
C ALA A 219 -1.28 24.80 -7.57
N ARG A 220 -1.13 23.61 -8.15
CA ARG A 220 -1.98 23.13 -9.25
C ARG A 220 -3.22 22.38 -8.76
N TYR A 221 -3.08 21.63 -7.68
CA TYR A 221 -4.09 20.72 -7.16
C TYR A 221 -4.24 20.88 -5.65
N PRO A 222 -4.89 21.96 -5.19
CA PRO A 222 -4.94 22.30 -3.76
C PRO A 222 -5.92 21.47 -2.94
N GLU A 223 -6.78 20.67 -3.60
CA GLU A 223 -7.79 19.85 -2.92
C GLU A 223 -7.13 18.70 -2.16
N CYS A 224 -7.28 18.68 -0.83
CA CYS A 224 -6.73 17.67 0.08
C CYS A 224 -7.81 17.00 0.93
N GLY A 225 -9.07 17.16 0.59
CA GLY A 225 -10.19 16.55 1.31
C GLY A 225 -10.80 15.37 0.57
N VAL A 226 -11.25 14.35 1.32
CA VAL A 226 -12.08 13.26 0.82
C VAL A 226 -13.31 13.10 1.69
N GLY A 227 -14.40 12.56 1.12
CA GLY A 227 -15.68 12.41 1.82
C GLY A 227 -15.60 11.50 3.04
N TYR A 228 -16.48 11.71 4.01
CA TYR A 228 -16.60 10.87 5.21
C TYR A 228 -16.91 9.40 4.89
N PHE A 229 -17.53 9.11 3.74
CA PHE A 229 -17.83 7.75 3.27
C PHE A 229 -16.58 6.86 3.14
N TYR A 230 -15.37 7.45 3.04
CA TYR A 230 -14.12 6.68 3.12
C TYR A 230 -14.02 5.88 4.43
N LEU A 231 -14.56 6.41 5.52
CA LEU A 231 -14.57 5.74 6.83
C LEU A 231 -15.72 4.75 6.96
N GLU A 232 -16.89 5.04 6.38
CA GLU A 232 -18.07 4.19 6.50
C GLU A 232 -17.98 2.94 5.61
N ASP A 233 -17.51 3.12 4.37
CA ASP A 233 -17.54 2.07 3.35
C ASP A 233 -16.31 1.18 3.33
N SER A 234 -15.23 1.57 4.02
CA SER A 234 -13.98 0.82 3.98
C SER A 234 -13.93 -0.34 4.96
N VAL A 235 -13.26 -1.40 4.50
CA VAL A 235 -12.69 -2.46 5.34
C VAL A 235 -11.17 -2.30 5.32
N ALA A 236 -10.56 -2.20 6.47
CA ALA A 236 -9.12 -2.08 6.60
C ALA A 236 -8.47 -3.44 6.93
N MET A 237 -7.26 -3.65 6.43
CA MET A 237 -6.34 -4.67 6.91
C MET A 237 -5.29 -4.00 7.78
N ARG A 238 -5.25 -4.37 9.04
CA ARG A 238 -4.24 -3.97 10.02
C ARG A 238 -3.13 -4.99 10.08
N TRP A 239 -1.90 -4.53 10.00
CA TRP A 239 -0.72 -5.39 10.05
C TRP A 239 -0.53 -6.04 11.42
N TYR A 240 -0.05 -7.28 11.44
CA TYR A 240 0.58 -7.83 12.63
C TYR A 240 1.95 -7.15 12.79
N THR A 241 2.16 -6.54 13.95
CA THR A 241 3.42 -5.86 14.30
C THR A 241 3.94 -6.35 15.63
N ASP A 242 5.25 -6.24 15.80
CA ASP A 242 5.99 -6.52 17.02
C ASP A 242 7.14 -5.52 17.17
N GLU A 243 7.96 -5.65 18.20
CA GLU A 243 9.10 -4.80 18.49
C GLU A 243 10.15 -4.77 17.35
N THR A 244 10.17 -5.79 16.48
CA THR A 244 11.10 -5.84 15.34
C THR A 244 10.55 -5.09 14.14
N THR A 245 9.26 -5.25 13.89
CA THR A 245 8.57 -4.70 12.71
C THR A 245 8.02 -3.29 12.94
N ASP A 246 7.79 -2.90 14.20
CA ASP A 246 7.35 -1.55 14.58
C ASP A 246 8.02 -1.07 15.89
N PRO A 247 9.35 -0.90 15.93
CA PRO A 247 10.10 -0.54 17.13
C PRO A 247 9.76 0.86 17.66
N TYR A 248 9.12 1.69 16.88
CA TYR A 248 8.70 3.04 17.25
C TYR A 248 7.22 3.14 17.61
N HIS A 249 6.49 2.02 17.63
CA HIS A 249 5.04 1.98 17.87
C HIS A 249 4.24 2.92 16.95
N LEU A 250 4.68 3.03 15.69
CA LEU A 250 4.08 3.95 14.70
C LEU A 250 2.59 3.62 14.46
N GLN A 251 2.23 2.33 14.51
CA GLN A 251 0.84 1.89 14.32
C GLN A 251 -0.11 2.43 15.40
N GLU A 252 0.40 2.83 16.56
CA GLU A 252 -0.39 3.36 17.66
C GLU A 252 -0.42 4.89 17.71
N MET A 253 0.33 5.56 16.84
CA MET A 253 0.44 7.01 16.83
C MET A 253 -0.79 7.68 16.20
N HIS A 254 -1.09 8.90 16.64
CA HIS A 254 -2.01 9.80 15.94
C HIS A 254 -1.37 10.40 14.69
N ALA A 255 -2.19 10.86 13.76
CA ALA A 255 -1.76 11.42 12.47
C ALA A 255 -0.72 12.53 12.60
N GLU A 256 -0.86 13.44 13.56
CA GLU A 256 0.13 14.53 13.78
C GLU A 256 1.50 13.99 14.17
N SER A 257 1.56 12.98 15.05
CA SER A 257 2.81 12.33 15.44
C SER A 257 3.47 11.61 14.28
N ILE A 258 2.69 10.94 13.43
CA ILE A 258 3.17 10.32 12.18
C ILE A 258 3.73 11.39 11.22
N VAL A 259 3.04 12.51 11.04
CA VAL A 259 3.54 13.61 10.20
C VAL A 259 4.85 14.17 10.76
N HIS A 260 4.96 14.35 12.06
CA HIS A 260 6.20 14.82 12.69
C HIS A 260 7.34 13.79 12.56
N PHE A 261 7.04 12.49 12.67
CA PHE A 261 8.02 11.41 12.46
C PHE A 261 8.55 11.41 11.02
N LEU A 262 7.64 11.52 10.03
CA LEU A 262 7.98 11.47 8.61
C LEU A 262 8.58 12.78 8.08
N TYR A 263 8.25 13.90 8.70
CA TYR A 263 8.69 15.26 8.32
C TYR A 263 9.09 16.07 9.57
N PRO A 264 10.27 15.78 10.18
CA PRO A 264 10.67 16.43 11.43
C PRO A 264 10.81 17.95 11.36
N ASP A 265 10.93 18.50 10.16
CA ASP A 265 11.06 19.93 9.86
C ASP A 265 9.72 20.61 9.52
N LEU A 266 8.59 19.94 9.73
CA LEU A 266 7.25 20.46 9.50
C LEU A 266 6.59 20.92 10.79
#